data_2fbb3a4da4fedb83c2af8d5c504fdbbe
#
_entry.id   2fbb3a4da4fedb83c2af8d5c504fdbbe
#
_cell.length_a   1.000
_cell.length_b   1.000
_cell.length_c   1.000
_cell.angle_alpha   90.00
_cell.angle_beta   90.00
_cell.angle_gamma   90.00
#
_symmetry.space_group_name_H-M   'P 1'
#
loop_
_entity.id
_entity.type
_entity.pdbx_description
1 polymer ?
#
loop_
_entity_poly.entity_id
_entity_poly.type
_entity_poly.pdbx_seq_one_letter_code
_entity_poly.pdbx_strand_id
1 'polypeptide(L)'
;KVIHINESEARLTVNLNRTALPRHPCDLVLAMPRPKMLRRVLRTVAEMGVNNVHLVHSARVEKSFWQTPLLTADRIQRALSAGLERAGDTQLPAVHLHRRFRPFVEDQLPEMVTDRGCWIAHPGSEMGLGDQRAEGIIMVGPEGGFVPFELELATSVGALPVHLGDRTLSVDTAVTAALAQTLAVVRV
;
A
#
# COMPACT_ATOMS: atom_id res chain seq x y z
N LYS A 1 12.01 -18.21 -24.80
CA LYS A 1 11.88 -19.51 -25.49
C LYS A 1 12.12 -20.63 -24.49
N VAL A 2 11.23 -21.61 -24.44
CA VAL A 2 11.46 -22.85 -23.65
C VAL A 2 12.56 -23.67 -24.33
N ILE A 3 13.59 -24.06 -23.57
CA ILE A 3 14.66 -24.93 -24.02
C ILE A 3 14.37 -26.38 -23.62
N HIS A 4 13.91 -26.57 -22.39
CA HIS A 4 13.61 -27.85 -21.78
C HIS A 4 12.50 -27.69 -20.75
N ILE A 5 11.65 -28.71 -20.64
CA ILE A 5 10.62 -28.80 -19.61
C ILE A 5 10.37 -30.26 -19.27
N ASN A 6 10.29 -30.56 -17.96
CA ASN A 6 9.86 -31.85 -17.42
C ASN A 6 8.99 -31.63 -16.18
N GLU A 7 8.66 -32.68 -15.44
CA GLU A 7 7.79 -32.61 -14.24
C GLU A 7 8.39 -31.79 -13.09
N SER A 8 9.71 -31.57 -13.04
CA SER A 8 10.40 -30.93 -11.93
C SER A 8 11.04 -29.59 -12.28
N GLU A 9 11.36 -29.33 -13.55
CA GLU A 9 12.03 -28.08 -13.96
C GLU A 9 11.60 -27.60 -15.35
N ALA A 10 11.72 -26.30 -15.55
CA ALA A 10 11.67 -25.67 -16.87
C ALA A 10 12.91 -24.80 -17.08
N ARG A 11 13.61 -25.00 -18.21
CA ARG A 11 14.75 -24.15 -18.63
C ARG A 11 14.32 -23.24 -19.76
N LEU A 12 14.61 -21.97 -19.59
CA LEU A 12 14.18 -20.91 -20.50
C LEU A 12 15.39 -20.09 -20.98
N THR A 13 15.39 -19.73 -22.27
CA THR A 13 16.17 -18.57 -22.72
C THR A 13 15.29 -17.34 -22.59
N VAL A 14 15.76 -16.34 -21.86
CA VAL A 14 15.08 -15.06 -21.70
C VAL A 14 15.90 -13.95 -22.36
N ASN A 15 15.19 -12.94 -22.87
CA ASN A 15 15.80 -11.71 -23.35
C ASN A 15 15.19 -10.54 -22.54
N LEU A 16 16.01 -9.94 -21.68
CA LEU A 16 15.60 -8.86 -20.79
C LEU A 16 15.84 -7.51 -21.49
N ASN A 17 15.00 -7.19 -22.46
CA ASN A 17 15.12 -6.00 -23.31
C ASN A 17 13.96 -5.00 -23.16
N ARG A 18 13.04 -5.23 -22.23
CA ARG A 18 11.93 -4.31 -21.96
C ARG A 18 12.26 -3.44 -20.75
N THR A 19 11.95 -2.15 -20.85
CA THR A 19 11.94 -1.26 -19.70
C THR A 19 10.89 -1.72 -18.69
N ALA A 20 11.20 -1.62 -17.41
CA ALA A 20 10.25 -1.91 -16.34
C ALA A 20 9.03 -0.97 -16.42
N LEU A 21 7.88 -1.45 -15.98
CA LEU A 21 6.66 -0.64 -15.91
C LEU A 21 6.86 0.56 -14.96
N PRO A 22 6.24 1.72 -15.25
CA PRO A 22 6.25 2.85 -14.33
C PRO A 22 5.69 2.45 -12.97
N ARG A 23 6.30 2.97 -11.90
CA ARG A 23 5.78 2.75 -10.55
C ARG A 23 4.55 3.59 -10.28
N HIS A 24 3.71 3.12 -9.35
CA HIS A 24 2.60 3.90 -8.85
C HIS A 24 3.12 5.20 -8.20
N PRO A 25 2.48 6.36 -8.44
CA PRO A 25 2.98 7.64 -7.93
C PRO A 25 2.86 7.77 -6.41
N CYS A 26 2.03 6.93 -5.77
CA CYS A 26 1.82 6.98 -4.33
C CYS A 26 2.40 5.77 -3.61
N ASP A 27 2.98 6.04 -2.43
CA ASP A 27 3.29 5.04 -1.42
C ASP A 27 2.07 4.82 -0.50
N LEU A 28 1.99 3.65 0.12
CA LEU A 28 0.89 3.29 1.00
C LEU A 28 1.34 3.18 2.45
N VAL A 29 0.69 3.93 3.34
CA VAL A 29 0.71 3.70 4.79
C VAL A 29 -0.58 2.98 5.17
N LEU A 30 -0.46 1.77 5.69
CA LEU A 30 -1.60 0.92 6.03
C LEU A 30 -1.58 0.56 7.51
N ALA A 31 -2.63 0.91 8.25
CA ALA A 31 -2.81 0.35 9.58
C ALA A 31 -2.97 -1.17 9.46
N MET A 32 -2.23 -1.94 10.28
CA MET A 32 -2.17 -3.39 10.18
C MET A 32 -3.56 -4.02 10.15
N PRO A 33 -4.00 -4.57 9.03
CA PRO A 33 -5.30 -5.21 8.92
C PRO A 33 -5.25 -6.66 9.42
N ARG A 34 -6.39 -7.33 9.47
CA ARG A 34 -6.45 -8.77 9.72
C ARG A 34 -5.54 -9.54 8.75
N PRO A 35 -4.87 -10.62 9.20
CA PRO A 35 -3.88 -11.34 8.38
C PRO A 35 -4.39 -11.81 7.01
N LYS A 36 -5.65 -12.25 6.94
CA LYS A 36 -6.27 -12.65 5.66
C LYS A 36 -6.40 -11.46 4.69
N MET A 37 -6.70 -10.30 5.23
CA MET A 37 -6.83 -9.04 4.48
C MET A 37 -5.45 -8.55 4.03
N LEU A 38 -4.46 -8.57 4.92
CA LEU A 38 -3.08 -8.19 4.60
C LEU A 38 -2.55 -8.94 3.38
N ARG A 39 -2.79 -10.25 3.28
CA ARG A 39 -2.35 -11.03 2.11
C ARG A 39 -2.96 -10.51 0.80
N ARG A 40 -4.22 -10.08 0.82
CA ARG A 40 -4.89 -9.51 -0.36
C ARG A 40 -4.28 -8.16 -0.72
N VAL A 41 -4.10 -7.30 0.29
CA VAL A 41 -3.50 -5.98 0.08
C VAL A 41 -2.08 -6.10 -0.48
N LEU A 42 -1.25 -7.01 0.04
CA LEU A 42 0.11 -7.22 -0.50
C LEU A 42 0.09 -7.63 -1.98
N ARG A 43 -0.89 -8.41 -2.42
CA ARG A 43 -1.07 -8.71 -3.86
C ARG A 43 -1.47 -7.46 -4.64
N THR A 44 -2.49 -6.75 -4.16
CA THR A 44 -3.01 -5.54 -4.81
C THR A 44 -1.94 -4.47 -4.98
N VAL A 45 -1.13 -4.19 -3.95
CA VAL A 45 -0.06 -3.18 -4.05
C VAL A 45 1.01 -3.56 -5.06
N ALA A 46 1.31 -4.86 -5.18
CA ALA A 46 2.23 -5.35 -6.20
C ALA A 46 1.61 -5.26 -7.61
N GLU A 47 0.34 -5.64 -7.77
CA GLU A 47 -0.40 -5.51 -9.03
C GLU A 47 -0.50 -4.05 -9.50
N MET A 48 -0.64 -3.10 -8.55
CA MET A 48 -0.75 -1.67 -8.83
C MET A 48 0.60 -0.96 -8.97
N GLY A 49 1.71 -1.67 -8.77
CA GLY A 49 3.05 -1.12 -8.92
C GLY A 49 3.49 -0.17 -7.80
N VAL A 50 2.90 -0.24 -6.61
CA VAL A 50 3.28 0.57 -5.44
C VAL A 50 4.74 0.32 -5.08
N ASN A 51 5.47 1.37 -4.72
CA ASN A 51 6.90 1.29 -4.40
C ASN A 51 7.14 0.89 -2.95
N ASN A 52 6.51 1.61 -2.03
CA ASN A 52 6.68 1.39 -0.60
C ASN A 52 5.34 1.17 0.09
N VAL A 53 5.31 0.19 0.99
CA VAL A 53 4.17 -0.11 1.87
C VAL A 53 4.65 -0.04 3.31
N HIS A 54 4.10 0.88 4.09
CA HIS A 54 4.39 1.06 5.50
C HIS A 54 3.24 0.48 6.33
N LEU A 55 3.46 -0.67 6.98
CA LEU A 55 2.50 -1.27 7.89
C LEU A 55 2.67 -0.64 9.27
N VAL A 56 1.63 0.01 9.80
CA VAL A 56 1.68 0.73 11.07
C VAL A 56 0.72 0.13 12.11
N HIS A 57 1.07 0.21 13.40
CA HIS A 57 0.17 -0.16 14.49
C HIS A 57 -0.62 1.07 14.94
N SER A 58 -1.91 1.11 14.65
CA SER A 58 -2.84 2.13 15.11
C SER A 58 -3.67 1.64 16.32
N ALA A 59 -4.37 2.55 16.97
CA ALA A 59 -5.07 2.30 18.24
C ALA A 59 -6.12 1.16 18.14
N ARG A 60 -6.77 1.03 16.98
CA ARG A 60 -7.82 0.01 16.75
C ARG A 60 -7.29 -1.26 16.07
N VAL A 61 -5.98 -1.45 16.05
CA VAL A 61 -5.34 -2.67 15.55
C VAL A 61 -5.16 -3.67 16.69
N GLU A 62 -5.60 -4.89 16.51
CA GLU A 62 -5.37 -5.96 17.47
C GLU A 62 -3.89 -6.36 17.52
N LYS A 63 -3.31 -6.44 18.71
CA LYS A 63 -1.89 -6.82 18.91
C LYS A 63 -1.56 -8.18 18.31
N SER A 64 -2.52 -9.10 18.30
CA SER A 64 -2.39 -10.44 17.72
C SER A 64 -2.09 -10.42 16.22
N PHE A 65 -2.52 -9.38 15.46
CA PHE A 65 -2.25 -9.29 14.02
C PHE A 65 -0.75 -9.20 13.72
N TRP A 66 0.03 -8.61 14.63
CA TRP A 66 1.48 -8.52 14.53
C TRP A 66 2.23 -9.83 14.80
N GLN A 67 1.53 -10.84 15.29
CA GLN A 67 2.09 -12.18 15.54
C GLN A 67 1.87 -13.13 14.36
N THR A 68 1.23 -12.66 13.29
CA THR A 68 0.95 -13.50 12.13
C THR A 68 2.24 -13.98 11.45
N PRO A 69 2.33 -15.27 11.09
CA PRO A 69 3.45 -15.75 10.29
C PRO A 69 3.58 -15.08 8.92
N LEU A 70 2.54 -14.38 8.46
CA LEU A 70 2.57 -13.65 7.17
C LEU A 70 3.62 -12.53 7.15
N LEU A 71 4.05 -12.02 8.31
CA LEU A 71 5.06 -10.96 8.42
C LEU A 71 6.51 -11.46 8.27
N THR A 72 6.74 -12.74 8.07
CA THR A 72 8.08 -13.22 7.69
C THR A 72 8.43 -12.77 6.28
N ALA A 73 9.70 -12.43 6.05
CA ALA A 73 10.18 -11.92 4.75
C ALA A 73 9.76 -12.84 3.58
N ASP A 74 9.93 -14.15 3.72
CA ASP A 74 9.56 -15.13 2.71
C ASP A 74 8.06 -15.12 2.36
N ARG A 75 7.17 -14.97 3.36
CA ARG A 75 5.73 -14.95 3.12
C ARG A 75 5.24 -13.62 2.53
N ILE A 76 5.82 -12.51 2.96
CA ILE A 76 5.60 -11.21 2.32
C ILE A 76 6.00 -11.29 0.86
N GLN A 77 7.23 -11.76 0.59
CA GLN A 77 7.73 -11.89 -0.78
C GLN A 77 6.83 -12.77 -1.65
N ARG A 78 6.38 -13.92 -1.15
CA ARG A 78 5.44 -14.79 -1.89
C ARG A 78 4.11 -14.10 -2.20
N ALA A 79 3.58 -13.31 -1.26
CA ALA A 79 2.34 -12.57 -1.49
C ALA A 79 2.51 -11.48 -2.55
N LEU A 80 3.62 -10.75 -2.51
CA LEU A 80 3.97 -9.73 -3.50
C LEU A 80 4.24 -10.36 -4.88
N SER A 81 5.03 -11.44 -4.94
CA SER A 81 5.33 -12.14 -6.20
C SER A 81 4.06 -12.61 -6.90
N ALA A 82 3.07 -13.11 -6.16
CA ALA A 82 1.78 -13.50 -6.75
C ALA A 82 1.00 -12.33 -7.36
N GLY A 83 1.22 -11.09 -6.89
CA GLY A 83 0.70 -9.87 -7.53
C GLY A 83 1.48 -9.51 -8.78
N LEU A 84 2.82 -9.54 -8.71
CA LEU A 84 3.70 -9.27 -9.85
C LEU A 84 3.48 -10.24 -11.01
N GLU A 85 3.33 -11.53 -10.72
CA GLU A 85 3.02 -12.55 -11.72
C GLU A 85 1.74 -12.23 -12.51
N ARG A 86 0.71 -11.73 -11.82
CA ARG A 86 -0.54 -11.30 -12.44
C ARG A 86 -0.37 -10.04 -13.28
N ALA A 87 0.37 -9.06 -12.77
CA ALA A 87 0.61 -7.78 -13.45
C ALA A 87 1.63 -7.87 -14.59
N GLY A 88 2.42 -8.95 -14.66
CA GLY A 88 3.55 -9.05 -15.59
C GLY A 88 4.69 -8.08 -15.24
N ASP A 89 4.83 -7.74 -13.95
CA ASP A 89 5.87 -6.85 -13.43
C ASP A 89 6.96 -7.66 -12.72
N THR A 90 8.13 -7.04 -12.53
CA THR A 90 9.31 -7.66 -11.90
C THR A 90 9.85 -6.88 -10.70
N GLN A 91 9.27 -5.72 -10.39
CA GLN A 91 9.74 -4.85 -9.32
C GLN A 91 8.94 -5.05 -8.02
N LEU A 92 9.57 -5.70 -7.04
CA LEU A 92 8.95 -5.95 -5.73
C LEU A 92 8.76 -4.64 -4.95
N PRO A 93 7.56 -4.38 -4.39
CA PRO A 93 7.36 -3.35 -3.39
C PRO A 93 8.23 -3.60 -2.15
N ALA A 94 8.77 -2.52 -1.55
CA ALA A 94 9.38 -2.59 -0.23
C ALA A 94 8.30 -2.54 0.85
N VAL A 95 8.41 -3.40 1.88
CA VAL A 95 7.48 -3.44 3.01
C VAL A 95 8.20 -3.09 4.29
N HIS A 96 7.75 -2.03 4.94
CA HIS A 96 8.32 -1.48 6.17
C HIS A 96 7.35 -1.71 7.34
N LEU A 97 7.86 -2.11 8.51
CA LEU A 97 7.07 -2.47 9.68
C LEU A 97 7.26 -1.46 10.81
N HIS A 98 6.22 -0.74 11.19
CA HIS A 98 6.22 0.27 12.23
C HIS A 98 5.27 -0.12 13.37
N ARG A 99 5.81 -0.63 14.46
CA ARG A 99 5.01 -1.16 15.59
C ARG A 99 4.42 -0.09 16.50
N ARG A 100 4.58 1.18 16.20
CA ARG A 100 4.04 2.31 16.97
C ARG A 100 3.64 3.43 16.00
N PHE A 101 2.39 3.87 16.10
CA PHE A 101 1.85 4.92 15.23
C PHE A 101 2.54 6.26 15.46
N ARG A 102 2.56 6.72 16.72
CA ARG A 102 3.06 8.04 17.06
C ARG A 102 4.50 8.28 16.63
N PRO A 103 5.49 7.45 16.96
CA PRO A 103 6.86 7.65 16.48
C PRO A 103 6.97 7.59 14.94
N PHE A 104 6.15 6.77 14.27
CA PHE A 104 6.15 6.76 12.81
C PHE A 104 5.69 8.11 12.24
N VAL A 105 4.59 8.67 12.79
CA VAL A 105 4.03 9.94 12.30
C VAL A 105 4.90 11.14 12.67
N GLU A 106 5.49 11.16 13.89
CA GLU A 106 6.31 12.28 14.35
C GLU A 106 7.73 12.30 13.76
N ASP A 107 8.35 11.10 13.58
CA ASP A 107 9.77 11.01 13.25
C ASP A 107 10.03 10.66 11.77
N GLN A 108 9.14 9.88 11.13
CA GLN A 108 9.40 9.35 9.79
C GLN A 108 8.51 9.96 8.70
N LEU A 109 7.22 10.14 9.00
CA LEU A 109 6.28 10.68 8.02
C LEU A 109 6.67 12.07 7.50
N PRO A 110 7.19 13.02 8.32
CA PRO A 110 7.61 14.34 7.82
C PRO A 110 8.69 14.28 6.74
N GLU A 111 9.66 13.37 6.88
CA GLU A 111 10.71 13.19 5.86
C GLU A 111 10.15 12.61 4.55
N MET A 112 9.12 11.75 4.66
CA MET A 112 8.48 11.12 3.51
C MET A 112 7.57 12.07 2.72
N VAL A 113 7.01 13.09 3.37
CA VAL A 113 6.07 14.04 2.76
C VAL A 113 6.74 15.31 2.24
N THR A 114 8.05 15.45 2.38
CA THR A 114 8.80 16.58 1.82
C THR A 114 8.56 16.62 0.30
N ASP A 115 7.99 17.72 -0.18
CA ASP A 115 7.64 17.94 -1.59
C ASP A 115 6.60 16.98 -2.20
N ARG A 116 5.91 16.17 -1.37
CA ARG A 116 4.87 15.21 -1.78
C ARG A 116 3.56 15.45 -1.03
N GLY A 117 2.43 15.11 -1.65
CA GLY A 117 1.14 15.09 -0.97
C GLY A 117 1.07 13.99 0.10
N CYS A 118 0.26 14.22 1.15
CA CYS A 118 -0.08 13.19 2.12
C CYS A 118 -1.58 13.23 2.40
N TRP A 119 -2.24 12.11 2.24
CA TRP A 119 -3.69 12.00 2.42
C TRP A 119 -4.02 10.88 3.40
N ILE A 120 -4.90 11.18 4.35
CA ILE A 120 -5.41 10.20 5.30
C ILE A 120 -6.88 9.90 5.00
N ALA A 121 -7.17 8.66 4.62
CA ALA A 121 -8.52 8.24 4.29
C ALA A 121 -9.41 8.24 5.54
N HIS A 122 -10.42 9.10 5.54
CA HIS A 122 -11.37 9.24 6.63
C HIS A 122 -12.79 9.48 6.08
N PRO A 123 -13.78 8.64 6.42
CA PRO A 123 -15.17 8.87 6.02
C PRO A 123 -15.70 10.20 6.59
N GLY A 124 -16.46 10.91 5.78
CA GLY A 124 -17.03 12.22 6.19
C GLY A 124 -16.11 13.43 6.01
N SER A 125 -14.89 13.24 5.46
CA SER A 125 -14.07 14.36 4.99
C SER A 125 -14.77 15.12 3.87
N GLU A 126 -14.56 16.43 3.79
CA GLU A 126 -15.16 17.27 2.72
C GLU A 126 -14.47 17.06 1.37
N MET A 127 -13.19 16.71 1.39
CA MET A 127 -12.33 16.61 0.21
C MET A 127 -12.26 15.17 -0.30
N GLY A 128 -12.43 14.97 -1.60
CA GLY A 128 -12.23 13.67 -2.25
C GLY A 128 -10.77 13.42 -2.61
N LEU A 129 -10.30 12.19 -2.45
CA LEU A 129 -8.94 11.82 -2.87
C LEU A 129 -8.75 11.99 -4.38
N GLY A 130 -9.78 11.70 -5.18
CA GLY A 130 -9.74 11.83 -6.64
C GLY A 130 -9.54 13.26 -7.16
N ASP A 131 -9.78 14.27 -6.30
CA ASP A 131 -9.57 15.69 -6.62
C ASP A 131 -8.13 16.15 -6.36
N GLN A 132 -7.27 15.28 -5.82
CA GLN A 132 -5.91 15.58 -5.42
C GLN A 132 -4.89 15.26 -6.51
N ARG A 133 -3.70 15.81 -6.37
CA ARG A 133 -2.56 15.44 -7.22
C ARG A 133 -2.15 13.99 -6.96
N ALA A 134 -1.71 13.33 -8.02
CA ALA A 134 -1.48 11.88 -8.02
C ALA A 134 -0.21 11.41 -7.29
N GLU A 135 0.69 12.30 -6.85
CA GLU A 135 1.94 11.89 -6.19
C GLU A 135 1.90 12.11 -4.68
N GLY A 136 2.25 11.09 -3.90
CA GLY A 136 2.28 11.28 -2.45
C GLY A 136 2.21 10.01 -1.63
N ILE A 137 1.61 10.14 -0.48
CA ILE A 137 1.42 9.09 0.49
C ILE A 137 -0.06 8.98 0.81
N ILE A 138 -0.59 7.78 0.76
CA ILE A 138 -1.97 7.51 1.13
C ILE A 138 -1.97 6.70 2.43
N MET A 139 -2.66 7.21 3.44
CA MET A 139 -2.84 6.52 4.72
C MET A 139 -4.23 5.90 4.79
N VAL A 140 -4.29 4.58 5.00
CA VAL A 140 -5.55 3.82 5.15
C VAL A 140 -5.60 3.19 6.54
N GLY A 141 -6.70 3.43 7.25
CA GLY A 141 -6.93 2.93 8.61
C GLY A 141 -7.29 1.44 8.66
N PRO A 142 -7.40 0.88 9.88
CA PRO A 142 -7.91 -0.48 10.08
C PRO A 142 -9.43 -0.50 9.88
N GLU A 143 -10.05 -1.66 10.06
CA GLU A 143 -11.50 -1.84 9.90
C GLU A 143 -12.34 -0.87 10.75
N GLY A 144 -11.84 -0.45 11.90
CA GLY A 144 -12.50 0.55 12.76
C GLY A 144 -12.12 2.00 12.47
N GLY A 145 -11.26 2.26 11.46
CA GLY A 145 -10.72 3.57 11.14
C GLY A 145 -9.69 4.08 12.15
N PHE A 146 -9.12 5.23 11.88
CA PHE A 146 -8.26 5.95 12.83
C PHE A 146 -9.07 6.58 13.95
N VAL A 147 -8.47 6.73 15.13
CA VAL A 147 -9.08 7.49 16.24
C VAL A 147 -8.80 9.00 16.07
N PRO A 148 -9.60 9.90 16.72
CA PRO A 148 -9.42 11.34 16.56
C PRO A 148 -7.98 11.82 16.78
N PHE A 149 -7.32 11.33 17.84
CA PHE A 149 -5.92 11.65 18.11
C PHE A 149 -4.98 11.29 16.96
N GLU A 150 -5.20 10.16 16.29
CA GLU A 150 -4.37 9.73 15.16
C GLU A 150 -4.56 10.61 13.93
N LEU A 151 -5.80 11.05 13.70
CA LEU A 151 -6.14 12.01 12.65
C LEU A 151 -5.49 13.36 12.92
N GLU A 152 -5.66 13.90 14.13
CA GLU A 152 -5.06 15.16 14.54
C GLU A 152 -3.53 15.13 14.42
N LEU A 153 -2.89 14.05 14.89
CA LEU A 153 -1.45 13.88 14.80
C LEU A 153 -0.97 13.82 13.35
N ALA A 154 -1.62 13.04 12.50
CA ALA A 154 -1.27 12.97 11.09
C ALA A 154 -1.47 14.32 10.39
N THR A 155 -2.54 15.02 10.70
CA THR A 155 -2.83 16.37 10.15
C THR A 155 -1.79 17.40 10.60
N SER A 156 -1.31 17.31 11.84
CA SER A 156 -0.28 18.23 12.36
C SER A 156 1.05 18.15 11.62
N VAL A 157 1.32 17.04 10.93
CA VAL A 157 2.52 16.85 10.10
C VAL A 157 2.23 16.94 8.59
N GLY A 158 1.05 17.45 8.21
CA GLY A 158 0.70 17.77 6.83
C GLY A 158 -0.18 16.77 6.10
N ALA A 159 -0.68 15.72 6.76
CA ALA A 159 -1.65 14.82 6.13
C ALA A 159 -3.03 15.49 6.02
N LEU A 160 -3.64 15.44 4.84
CA LEU A 160 -4.96 15.98 4.58
C LEU A 160 -6.02 14.87 4.69
N PRO A 161 -7.09 15.04 5.50
CA PRO A 161 -8.19 14.09 5.53
C PRO A 161 -8.96 14.10 4.20
N VAL A 162 -9.17 12.91 3.64
CA VAL A 162 -9.89 12.75 2.37
C VAL A 162 -10.88 11.59 2.42
N HIS A 163 -12.00 11.70 1.70
CA HIS A 163 -12.90 10.58 1.51
C HIS A 163 -12.56 9.79 0.22
N LEU A 164 -12.95 8.52 0.18
CA LEU A 164 -12.83 7.64 -0.99
C LEU A 164 -14.17 7.42 -1.72
N GLY A 165 -15.17 8.22 -1.37
CA GLY A 165 -16.57 8.13 -1.79
C GLY A 165 -17.50 8.06 -0.58
N ASP A 166 -18.81 7.97 -0.83
CA ASP A 166 -19.86 8.09 0.19
C ASP A 166 -20.10 6.82 1.02
N ARG A 167 -19.46 5.71 0.66
CA ARG A 167 -19.70 4.43 1.32
C ARG A 167 -18.54 4.02 2.19
N THR A 168 -18.84 3.35 3.31
CA THR A 168 -17.83 2.64 4.09
C THR A 168 -17.31 1.45 3.30
N LEU A 169 -15.99 1.38 3.13
CA LEU A 169 -15.30 0.33 2.38
C LEU A 169 -14.58 -0.63 3.33
N SER A 170 -14.46 -1.89 2.96
CA SER A 170 -13.50 -2.79 3.61
C SER A 170 -12.07 -2.33 3.30
N VAL A 171 -11.11 -2.71 4.15
CA VAL A 171 -9.72 -2.22 4.03
C VAL A 171 -9.11 -2.53 2.66
N ASP A 172 -9.30 -3.73 2.13
CA ASP A 172 -8.80 -4.11 0.80
C ASP A 172 -9.46 -3.31 -0.33
N THR A 173 -10.77 -3.06 -0.23
CA THR A 173 -11.48 -2.21 -1.17
C THR A 173 -11.04 -0.76 -1.06
N ALA A 174 -10.85 -0.24 0.17
CA ALA A 174 -10.36 1.11 0.40
C ALA A 174 -8.96 1.32 -0.19
N VAL A 175 -8.04 0.38 0.00
CA VAL A 175 -6.70 0.42 -0.60
C VAL A 175 -6.80 0.42 -2.13
N THR A 176 -7.60 -0.47 -2.71
CA THR A 176 -7.77 -0.53 -4.17
C THR A 176 -8.38 0.77 -4.71
N ALA A 177 -9.42 1.29 -4.06
CA ALA A 177 -10.07 2.53 -4.47
C ALA A 177 -9.13 3.74 -4.36
N ALA A 178 -8.36 3.83 -3.27
CA ALA A 178 -7.40 4.91 -3.07
C ALA A 178 -6.29 4.89 -4.12
N LEU A 179 -5.70 3.73 -4.38
CA LEU A 179 -4.68 3.59 -5.41
C LEU A 179 -5.23 3.87 -6.81
N ALA A 180 -6.45 3.42 -7.13
CA ALA A 180 -7.07 3.68 -8.43
C ALA A 180 -7.39 5.16 -8.66
N GLN A 181 -7.80 5.91 -7.62
CA GLN A 181 -8.07 7.34 -7.69
C GLN A 181 -6.82 8.19 -7.89
N THR A 182 -5.67 7.69 -7.52
CA THR A 182 -4.37 8.38 -7.62
C THR A 182 -3.50 7.88 -8.78
N LEU A 183 -4.00 6.95 -9.60
CA LEU A 183 -3.31 6.57 -10.83
C LEU A 183 -3.26 7.77 -11.77
N ALA A 184 -2.05 8.18 -12.15
CA ALA A 184 -1.87 9.14 -13.21
C ALA A 184 -2.48 8.57 -14.50
N VAL A 185 -3.52 9.19 -15.02
CA VAL A 185 -4.03 8.88 -16.35
C VAL A 185 -3.00 9.40 -17.34
N VAL A 186 -2.10 8.53 -17.77
CA VAL A 186 -1.27 8.84 -18.95
C VAL A 186 -2.24 8.88 -20.13
N ARG A 187 -2.68 10.09 -20.48
CA ARG A 187 -3.38 10.29 -21.76
C ARG A 187 -2.36 10.06 -22.85
N VAL A 188 -2.45 8.93 -23.51
CA VAL A 188 -1.73 8.61 -24.73
C VAL A 188 -2.26 9.49 -25.86
#